data_146aa7d7df6d73f505e7e995266aacc9
#
_entry.id   146aa7d7df6d73f505e7e995266aacc9
#
_cell.length_a   1.000
_cell.length_b   1.000
_cell.length_c   1.000
_cell.angle_alpha   90.00
_cell.angle_beta   90.00
_cell.angle_gamma   90.00
#
_symmetry.space_group_name_H-M   'P 1'
#
loop_
_entity.id
_entity.type
_entity.pdbx_description
1 polymer ?
#
loop_
_entity_poly.entity_id
_entity_poly.type
_entity_poly.pdbx_seq_one_letter_code
_entity_poly.pdbx_strand_id
1 'polypeptide(L)'
;MAQNSNTEAQSPPTPEARPVGGTEFSWCKAVPAGTGVTVLSLLLSKPPQIAVVQNALHKLQNSHPILRSKIHLDPSNNTFHFLTPPTPTVQIHPFDITSTATIIQSQSNGHDPFHALLEHEMNQDTWRDYTIPSAGADVLHAAVYNISHDRFAVFLRLHTAACDRAAAVALLKELLRLVTGGAGDEASREKVNSPIEDMIPEGKMNKPFWARGLDVLGYTLNAFRFSNLSFIDVGSPRSSRIIRLQLNVDETKNLLAGCKSRGIKLCGALAAAGMIAAWTSKCLPNYQREKYAVVTLVDCRSLLDPVLPSNNAGNREPRFDAIIIA
;
A
#
# COMPACT_ATOMS: atom_id res chain seq x y z
N MET A 1 -1.02 -38.18 51.15
CA MET A 1 -0.10 -37.27 50.42
C MET A 1 -0.85 -36.75 49.21
N ALA A 2 -1.36 -35.54 49.30
CA ALA A 2 -2.05 -34.87 48.16
C ALA A 2 -1.02 -34.07 47.40
N GLN A 3 -0.81 -34.42 46.11
CA GLN A 3 0.01 -33.62 45.21
C GLN A 3 -0.83 -32.42 44.74
N ASN A 4 -0.46 -31.23 45.20
CA ASN A 4 -0.93 -29.94 44.65
C ASN A 4 -0.27 -29.76 43.28
N SER A 5 -1.02 -29.98 42.21
CA SER A 5 -0.66 -29.50 40.87
C SER A 5 -0.97 -28.02 40.76
N ASN A 6 0.04 -27.18 41.01
CA ASN A 6 0.02 -25.76 40.66
C ASN A 6 -0.03 -25.66 39.12
N THR A 7 -1.19 -25.43 38.58
CA THR A 7 -1.35 -24.95 37.19
C THR A 7 -0.98 -23.47 37.20
N GLU A 8 0.28 -23.15 36.88
CA GLU A 8 0.67 -21.78 36.59
C GLU A 8 -0.19 -21.29 35.42
N ALA A 9 -1.05 -20.33 35.69
CA ALA A 9 -1.78 -19.60 34.68
C ALA A 9 -0.74 -18.83 33.83
N GLN A 10 -0.43 -19.34 32.65
CA GLN A 10 0.40 -18.62 31.68
C GLN A 10 -0.26 -17.27 31.39
N SER A 11 0.43 -16.19 31.72
CA SER A 11 0.04 -14.84 31.31
C SER A 11 -0.16 -14.82 29.80
N PRO A 12 -1.20 -14.11 29.30
CA PRO A 12 -1.43 -14.03 27.88
C PRO A 12 -0.17 -13.49 27.17
N PRO A 13 0.23 -14.08 26.04
CA PRO A 13 1.44 -13.66 25.34
C PRO A 13 1.34 -12.18 24.95
N THR A 14 2.34 -11.41 25.35
CA THR A 14 2.42 -9.97 25.07
C THR A 14 2.68 -9.75 23.58
N PRO A 15 2.08 -8.69 22.97
CA PRO A 15 2.38 -8.34 21.59
C PRO A 15 3.88 -8.06 21.40
N GLU A 16 4.45 -8.55 20.31
CA GLU A 16 5.82 -8.23 19.93
C GLU A 16 5.88 -6.80 19.39
N ALA A 17 6.78 -5.97 19.94
CA ALA A 17 7.00 -4.61 19.50
C ALA A 17 8.28 -4.50 18.68
N ARG A 18 8.19 -3.92 17.46
CA ARG A 18 9.32 -3.61 16.59
C ARG A 18 9.30 -2.12 16.21
N PRO A 19 10.40 -1.37 16.38
CA PRO A 19 10.47 -0.01 15.86
C PRO A 19 10.38 -0.03 14.33
N VAL A 20 9.78 1.00 13.74
CA VAL A 20 9.73 1.15 12.29
C VAL A 20 11.09 1.59 11.76
N GLY A 21 11.47 1.13 10.55
CA GLY A 21 12.63 1.63 9.82
C GLY A 21 12.40 3.02 9.22
N GLY A 22 13.43 3.62 8.63
CA GLY A 22 13.38 4.98 8.08
C GLY A 22 12.35 5.15 6.95
N THR A 23 12.27 4.16 6.07
CA THR A 23 11.29 4.15 4.97
C THR A 23 9.87 3.96 5.50
N GLU A 24 9.67 3.02 6.43
CA GLU A 24 8.39 2.79 7.10
C GLU A 24 7.94 4.05 7.87
N PHE A 25 8.86 4.72 8.57
CA PHE A 25 8.61 5.99 9.26
C PHE A 25 8.10 7.07 8.31
N SER A 26 8.74 7.19 7.14
CA SER A 26 8.33 8.16 6.12
C SER A 26 6.88 7.91 5.68
N TRP A 27 6.47 6.65 5.50
CA TRP A 27 5.09 6.30 5.17
C TRP A 27 4.13 6.54 6.35
N CYS A 28 4.54 6.23 7.59
CA CYS A 28 3.72 6.57 8.77
C CYS A 28 3.43 8.07 8.86
N LYS A 29 4.37 8.92 8.44
CA LYS A 29 4.15 10.38 8.38
C LYS A 29 3.31 10.81 7.17
N ALA A 30 3.44 10.13 6.03
CA ALA A 30 2.77 10.51 4.80
C ALA A 30 1.28 10.11 4.76
N VAL A 31 0.91 8.99 5.37
CA VAL A 31 -0.46 8.44 5.31
C VAL A 31 -1.51 9.37 5.94
N PRO A 32 -1.31 9.98 7.11
CA PRO A 32 -2.23 10.98 7.65
C PRO A 32 -2.45 12.19 6.73
N ALA A 33 -1.46 12.48 5.87
CA ALA A 33 -1.55 13.53 4.87
C ALA A 33 -2.31 13.11 3.59
N GLY A 34 -2.89 11.91 3.54
CA GLY A 34 -3.75 11.43 2.45
C GLY A 34 -3.01 10.70 1.33
N THR A 35 -1.84 10.12 1.60
CA THR A 35 -1.08 9.30 0.63
C THR A 35 -0.62 8.00 1.29
N GLY A 36 -0.16 7.02 0.50
CA GLY A 36 0.39 5.76 1.05
C GLY A 36 -0.66 4.77 1.55
N VAL A 37 -1.87 4.83 1.05
CA VAL A 37 -2.91 3.81 1.23
C VAL A 37 -2.96 2.95 -0.03
N THR A 38 -2.87 1.63 0.13
CA THR A 38 -3.04 0.68 -0.96
C THR A 38 -4.40 0.00 -0.81
N VAL A 39 -5.23 0.09 -1.85
CA VAL A 39 -6.52 -0.58 -1.92
C VAL A 39 -6.46 -1.67 -2.98
N LEU A 40 -6.73 -2.91 -2.57
CA LEU A 40 -6.90 -4.06 -3.45
C LEU A 40 -8.38 -4.41 -3.52
N SER A 41 -8.86 -4.80 -4.67
CA SER A 41 -10.26 -5.19 -4.81
C SER A 41 -10.45 -6.37 -5.77
N LEU A 42 -11.45 -7.18 -5.45
CA LEU A 42 -11.94 -8.29 -6.26
C LEU A 42 -13.41 -8.07 -6.55
N LEU A 43 -13.77 -8.04 -7.83
CA LEU A 43 -15.16 -8.06 -8.25
C LEU A 43 -15.59 -9.52 -8.48
N LEU A 44 -16.69 -9.92 -7.86
CA LEU A 44 -17.19 -11.30 -7.86
C LEU A 44 -18.60 -11.35 -8.46
N SER A 45 -18.87 -12.39 -9.25
CA SER A 45 -20.20 -12.66 -9.84
C SER A 45 -21.06 -13.58 -8.97
N LYS A 46 -20.54 -14.02 -7.83
CA LYS A 46 -21.27 -14.87 -6.86
C LYS A 46 -21.01 -14.34 -5.44
N PRO A 47 -21.96 -14.53 -4.52
CA PRO A 47 -21.79 -14.11 -3.14
C PRO A 47 -20.58 -14.83 -2.52
N PRO A 48 -19.61 -14.10 -1.94
CA PRO A 48 -18.51 -14.74 -1.23
C PRO A 48 -19.02 -15.38 0.07
N GLN A 49 -18.53 -16.55 0.36
CA GLN A 49 -18.73 -17.14 1.68
C GLN A 49 -17.84 -16.42 2.68
N ILE A 50 -18.42 -15.53 3.49
CA ILE A 50 -17.67 -14.65 4.42
C ILE A 50 -16.74 -15.46 5.32
N ALA A 51 -17.19 -16.61 5.84
CA ALA A 51 -16.37 -17.46 6.70
C ALA A 51 -15.12 -18.01 5.97
N VAL A 52 -15.22 -18.33 4.68
CA VAL A 52 -14.09 -18.79 3.86
C VAL A 52 -13.09 -17.67 3.65
N VAL A 53 -13.56 -16.47 3.30
CA VAL A 53 -12.71 -15.29 3.12
C VAL A 53 -12.04 -14.89 4.43
N GLN A 54 -12.79 -14.91 5.55
CA GLN A 54 -12.28 -14.61 6.89
C GLN A 54 -11.16 -15.59 7.29
N ASN A 55 -11.38 -16.88 7.07
CA ASN A 55 -10.38 -17.90 7.36
C ASN A 55 -9.12 -17.74 6.47
N ALA A 56 -9.31 -17.42 5.19
CA ALA A 56 -8.21 -17.13 4.28
C ALA A 56 -7.38 -15.91 4.74
N LEU A 57 -8.04 -14.84 5.19
CA LEU A 57 -7.36 -13.66 5.75
C LEU A 57 -6.59 -13.97 7.03
N HIS A 58 -7.15 -14.81 7.91
CA HIS A 58 -6.45 -15.26 9.12
C HIS A 58 -5.22 -16.11 8.77
N LYS A 59 -5.30 -16.99 7.76
CA LYS A 59 -4.13 -17.73 7.24
C LYS A 59 -3.06 -16.77 6.71
N LEU A 60 -3.45 -15.74 5.95
CA LEU A 60 -2.51 -14.71 5.48
C LEU A 60 -1.83 -13.98 6.64
N GLN A 61 -2.57 -13.61 7.69
CA GLN A 61 -2.00 -12.96 8.87
C GLN A 61 -1.06 -13.90 9.66
N ASN A 62 -1.26 -15.21 9.60
CA ASN A 62 -0.34 -16.18 10.19
C ASN A 62 0.94 -16.34 9.35
N SER A 63 0.82 -16.41 8.02
CA SER A 63 1.96 -16.47 7.11
C SER A 63 2.75 -15.16 7.08
N HIS A 64 2.08 -14.01 7.29
CA HIS A 64 2.65 -12.67 7.19
C HIS A 64 2.31 -11.84 8.44
N PRO A 65 3.10 -11.97 9.54
CA PRO A 65 2.81 -11.32 10.82
C PRO A 65 2.61 -9.80 10.74
N ILE A 66 3.29 -9.12 9.82
CA ILE A 66 3.12 -7.68 9.60
C ILE A 66 1.66 -7.30 9.29
N LEU A 67 0.88 -8.19 8.67
CA LEU A 67 -0.53 -7.93 8.32
C LEU A 67 -1.46 -7.96 9.55
N ARG A 68 -1.03 -8.53 10.66
CA ARG A 68 -1.78 -8.49 11.93
C ARG A 68 -1.25 -7.42 12.89
N SER A 69 -0.22 -6.67 12.45
CA SER A 69 0.37 -5.62 13.28
C SER A 69 -0.50 -4.37 13.33
N LYS A 70 -0.28 -3.60 14.38
CA LYS A 70 -0.84 -2.25 14.57
C LYS A 70 0.29 -1.25 14.58
N ILE A 71 0.07 -0.09 13.94
CA ILE A 71 0.99 1.04 14.04
C ILE A 71 0.64 1.82 15.29
N HIS A 72 1.60 1.92 16.19
CA HIS A 72 1.50 2.69 17.43
C HIS A 72 2.48 3.87 17.39
N LEU A 73 1.97 5.06 17.71
CA LEU A 73 2.79 6.25 17.87
C LEU A 73 3.07 6.45 19.37
N ASP A 74 4.35 6.45 19.73
CA ASP A 74 4.78 6.92 21.05
C ASP A 74 4.90 8.45 21.02
N PRO A 75 3.98 9.18 21.68
CA PRO A 75 3.98 10.64 21.62
C PRO A 75 5.14 11.28 22.37
N SER A 76 5.79 10.56 23.31
CA SER A 76 6.86 11.09 24.15
C SER A 76 8.14 11.35 23.36
N ASN A 77 8.44 10.49 22.39
CA ASN A 77 9.64 10.56 21.55
C ASN A 77 9.34 10.67 20.05
N ASN A 78 8.04 10.73 19.68
CA ASN A 78 7.55 10.80 18.30
C ASN A 78 8.07 9.65 17.44
N THR A 79 8.13 8.43 18.00
CA THR A 79 8.55 7.21 17.31
C THR A 79 7.35 6.32 17.03
N PHE A 80 7.43 5.59 15.90
CA PHE A 80 6.43 4.60 15.56
C PHE A 80 6.94 3.19 15.81
N HIS A 81 6.02 2.30 16.20
CA HIS A 81 6.28 0.88 16.40
C HIS A 81 5.19 0.05 15.75
N PHE A 82 5.58 -1.10 15.21
CA PHE A 82 4.63 -2.16 14.93
C PHE A 82 4.43 -3.00 16.19
N LEU A 83 3.19 -3.08 16.64
CA LEU A 83 2.75 -3.98 17.72
C LEU A 83 2.07 -5.17 17.08
N THR A 84 2.67 -6.36 17.19
CA THR A 84 2.19 -7.57 16.52
C THR A 84 1.53 -8.51 17.52
N PRO A 85 0.19 -8.63 17.49
CA PRO A 85 -0.52 -9.62 18.28
C PRO A 85 -0.11 -11.05 17.93
N PRO A 86 -0.17 -12.00 18.87
CA PRO A 86 0.21 -13.40 18.61
C PRO A 86 -0.78 -14.10 17.66
N THR A 87 -2.02 -13.63 17.58
CA THR A 87 -3.11 -14.22 16.80
C THR A 87 -3.65 -13.26 15.75
N PRO A 88 -4.24 -13.78 14.65
CA PRO A 88 -4.94 -12.96 13.66
C PRO A 88 -6.04 -12.10 14.27
N THR A 89 -6.16 -10.85 13.79
CA THR A 89 -7.08 -9.86 14.33
C THR A 89 -8.06 -9.31 13.30
N VAL A 90 -7.77 -9.41 12.00
CA VAL A 90 -8.59 -8.82 10.96
C VAL A 90 -10.01 -9.40 10.97
N GLN A 91 -11.00 -8.48 10.90
CA GLN A 91 -12.41 -8.82 10.73
C GLN A 91 -12.92 -8.24 9.42
N ILE A 92 -13.79 -8.98 8.73
CA ILE A 92 -14.46 -8.50 7.53
C ILE A 92 -15.66 -7.65 7.94
N HIS A 93 -15.76 -6.46 7.35
CA HIS A 93 -16.93 -5.59 7.46
C HIS A 93 -17.89 -5.87 6.29
N PRO A 94 -19.00 -6.58 6.49
CA PRO A 94 -19.97 -6.83 5.43
C PRO A 94 -20.93 -5.65 5.29
N PHE A 95 -21.14 -5.20 4.06
CA PHE A 95 -22.14 -4.20 3.68
C PHE A 95 -23.21 -4.87 2.85
N ASP A 96 -24.47 -4.77 3.30
CA ASP A 96 -25.61 -5.23 2.54
C ASP A 96 -25.89 -4.34 1.32
N ILE A 97 -26.88 -4.70 0.51
CA ILE A 97 -27.22 -3.98 -0.72
C ILE A 97 -27.68 -2.55 -0.43
N THR A 98 -28.36 -2.32 0.70
CA THR A 98 -28.89 -1.01 1.08
C THR A 98 -27.78 -0.08 1.53
N SER A 99 -26.93 -0.53 2.42
CA SER A 99 -25.74 0.20 2.89
C SER A 99 -24.79 0.52 1.74
N THR A 100 -24.57 -0.47 0.86
CA THR A 100 -23.73 -0.31 -0.34
C THR A 100 -24.32 0.74 -1.28
N ALA A 101 -25.63 0.71 -1.54
CA ALA A 101 -26.30 1.68 -2.39
C ALA A 101 -26.20 3.11 -1.83
N THR A 102 -26.31 3.28 -0.52
CA THR A 102 -26.16 4.58 0.16
C THR A 102 -24.74 5.12 -0.05
N ILE A 103 -23.72 4.28 0.11
CA ILE A 103 -22.33 4.67 -0.12
C ILE A 103 -22.11 5.09 -1.58
N ILE A 104 -22.59 4.28 -2.54
CA ILE A 104 -22.47 4.58 -3.96
C ILE A 104 -23.14 5.92 -4.29
N GLN A 105 -24.35 6.16 -3.79
CA GLN A 105 -25.07 7.43 -4.02
C GLN A 105 -24.35 8.64 -3.46
N SER A 106 -23.70 8.51 -2.30
CA SER A 106 -22.94 9.61 -1.69
C SER A 106 -21.67 9.96 -2.47
N GLN A 107 -21.11 9.01 -3.22
CA GLN A 107 -19.87 9.18 -4.00
C GLN A 107 -20.15 9.46 -5.48
N SER A 108 -21.40 9.25 -5.96
CA SER A 108 -21.66 9.17 -7.40
C SER A 108 -21.74 10.52 -8.08
N ASN A 109 -20.69 10.80 -8.84
CA ASN A 109 -20.74 11.72 -9.98
C ASN A 109 -21.06 10.98 -11.30
N GLY A 110 -21.90 9.93 -11.27
CA GLY A 110 -22.26 9.12 -12.45
C GLY A 110 -21.26 8.02 -12.82
N HIS A 111 -20.34 7.66 -11.92
CA HIS A 111 -19.38 6.58 -12.14
C HIS A 111 -19.99 5.18 -11.91
N ASP A 112 -19.33 4.14 -12.47
CA ASP A 112 -19.66 2.74 -12.18
C ASP A 112 -19.65 2.49 -10.66
N PRO A 113 -20.62 1.73 -10.11
CA PRO A 113 -20.73 1.44 -8.69
C PRO A 113 -19.42 0.91 -8.05
N PHE A 114 -18.70 0.04 -8.75
CA PHE A 114 -17.42 -0.48 -8.27
C PHE A 114 -16.36 0.62 -8.15
N HIS A 115 -16.37 1.59 -9.05
CA HIS A 115 -15.47 2.75 -9.01
C HIS A 115 -15.76 3.65 -7.80
N ALA A 116 -17.03 3.90 -7.53
CA ALA A 116 -17.46 4.68 -6.37
C ALA A 116 -17.03 4.02 -5.05
N LEU A 117 -17.14 2.70 -4.94
CA LEU A 117 -16.67 1.94 -3.77
C LEU A 117 -15.15 1.99 -3.63
N LEU A 118 -14.41 1.93 -4.74
CA LEU A 118 -12.96 2.03 -4.72
C LEU A 118 -12.50 3.42 -4.22
N GLU A 119 -13.14 4.49 -4.69
CA GLU A 119 -12.91 5.85 -4.18
C GLU A 119 -13.29 5.98 -2.71
N HIS A 120 -14.42 5.38 -2.29
CA HIS A 120 -14.83 5.34 -0.89
C HIS A 120 -13.75 4.73 0.00
N GLU A 121 -13.22 3.56 -0.36
CA GLU A 121 -12.17 2.88 0.40
C GLU A 121 -10.85 3.66 0.42
N MET A 122 -10.50 4.34 -0.67
CA MET A 122 -9.30 5.20 -0.72
C MET A 122 -9.39 6.43 0.17
N ASN A 123 -10.60 6.89 0.48
CA ASN A 123 -10.86 8.10 1.25
C ASN A 123 -11.28 7.83 2.71
N GLN A 124 -11.12 6.59 3.20
CA GLN A 124 -11.36 6.29 4.60
C GLN A 124 -10.30 6.93 5.51
N ASP A 125 -10.75 7.58 6.57
CA ASP A 125 -9.90 8.30 7.53
C ASP A 125 -9.22 7.39 8.59
N THR A 126 -9.10 6.10 8.32
CA THR A 126 -8.64 5.08 9.28
C THR A 126 -7.28 5.39 9.91
N TRP A 127 -6.37 6.00 9.15
CA TRP A 127 -5.00 6.31 9.59
C TRP A 127 -4.73 7.81 9.70
N ARG A 128 -5.76 8.61 9.88
CA ARG A 128 -5.61 10.06 10.00
C ARG A 128 -4.94 10.47 11.30
N ASP A 129 -5.23 9.74 12.37
CA ASP A 129 -4.68 9.98 13.69
C ASP A 129 -4.27 8.64 14.35
N TYR A 130 -2.99 8.46 14.60
CA TYR A 130 -2.46 7.26 15.27
C TYR A 130 -2.56 7.31 16.79
N THR A 131 -2.98 8.41 17.36
CA THR A 131 -3.22 8.52 18.80
C THR A 131 -4.56 7.88 19.22
N ILE A 132 -5.42 7.62 18.23
CA ILE A 132 -6.73 6.99 18.40
C ILE A 132 -6.84 5.80 17.42
N PRO A 133 -7.03 4.55 17.89
CA PRO A 133 -7.10 4.11 19.30
C PRO A 133 -5.72 4.01 19.94
N SER A 134 -5.65 4.18 21.25
CA SER A 134 -4.41 4.07 22.03
C SER A 134 -3.69 2.72 21.88
N ALA A 135 -4.42 1.68 21.47
CA ALA A 135 -3.89 0.34 21.15
C ALA A 135 -3.17 0.26 19.80
N GLY A 136 -3.07 1.37 19.04
CA GLY A 136 -2.53 1.43 17.69
C GLY A 136 -3.56 1.12 16.60
N ALA A 137 -3.26 1.56 15.36
CA ALA A 137 -4.11 1.39 14.19
C ALA A 137 -3.72 0.13 13.39
N ASP A 138 -4.70 -0.73 13.07
CA ASP A 138 -4.48 -1.93 12.26
C ASP A 138 -3.93 -1.56 10.88
N VAL A 139 -2.97 -2.33 10.36
CA VAL A 139 -2.38 -2.09 9.03
C VAL A 139 -3.21 -2.66 7.88
N LEU A 140 -4.16 -3.55 8.20
CA LEU A 140 -5.04 -4.22 7.23
C LEU A 140 -6.49 -4.09 7.64
N HIS A 141 -7.34 -3.65 6.71
CA HIS A 141 -8.79 -3.65 6.81
C HIS A 141 -9.40 -4.42 5.65
N ALA A 142 -10.51 -5.11 5.91
CA ALA A 142 -11.23 -5.88 4.92
C ALA A 142 -12.72 -5.55 4.92
N ALA A 143 -13.29 -5.35 3.74
CA ALA A 143 -14.72 -5.09 3.56
C ALA A 143 -15.29 -5.93 2.42
N VAL A 144 -16.57 -6.29 2.52
CA VAL A 144 -17.33 -6.98 1.49
C VAL A 144 -18.59 -6.19 1.20
N TYR A 145 -18.78 -5.82 -0.05
CA TYR A 145 -19.91 -5.04 -0.53
C TYR A 145 -20.84 -5.88 -1.40
N ASN A 146 -22.12 -5.80 -1.13
CA ASN A 146 -23.15 -6.37 -1.99
C ASN A 146 -23.66 -5.26 -2.93
N ILE A 147 -23.17 -5.27 -4.19
CA ILE A 147 -23.48 -4.23 -5.17
C ILE A 147 -24.85 -4.48 -5.82
N SER A 148 -25.12 -5.76 -6.17
CA SER A 148 -26.40 -6.22 -6.73
C SER A 148 -26.56 -7.71 -6.46
N HIS A 149 -27.66 -8.32 -6.90
CA HIS A 149 -27.91 -9.75 -6.69
C HIS A 149 -26.82 -10.67 -7.26
N ASP A 150 -26.08 -10.22 -8.26
CA ASP A 150 -25.05 -10.96 -8.99
C ASP A 150 -23.67 -10.27 -9.00
N ARG A 151 -23.51 -9.17 -8.26
CA ARG A 151 -22.24 -8.42 -8.19
C ARG A 151 -21.86 -8.13 -6.74
N PHE A 152 -20.69 -8.62 -6.36
CA PHE A 152 -20.12 -8.45 -5.03
C PHE A 152 -18.68 -7.94 -5.18
N ALA A 153 -18.20 -7.21 -4.19
CA ALA A 153 -16.82 -6.77 -4.19
C ALA A 153 -16.17 -7.02 -2.82
N VAL A 154 -14.95 -7.56 -2.84
CA VAL A 154 -14.09 -7.69 -1.65
C VAL A 154 -13.01 -6.63 -1.76
N PHE A 155 -12.86 -5.83 -0.73
CA PHE A 155 -11.82 -4.80 -0.62
C PHE A 155 -10.87 -5.12 0.52
N LEU A 156 -9.58 -4.95 0.25
CA LEU A 156 -8.53 -4.93 1.25
C LEU A 156 -7.85 -3.57 1.21
N ARG A 157 -7.77 -2.91 2.34
CA ARG A 157 -7.08 -1.65 2.51
C ARG A 157 -5.86 -1.84 3.37
N LEU A 158 -4.70 -1.47 2.86
CA LEU A 158 -3.39 -1.73 3.42
C LEU A 158 -2.62 -0.43 3.63
N HIS A 159 -1.96 -0.32 4.79
CA HIS A 159 -1.02 0.75 5.05
C HIS A 159 0.31 0.48 4.34
N THR A 160 0.82 1.44 3.58
CA THR A 160 2.02 1.24 2.74
C THR A 160 3.30 0.98 3.56
N ALA A 161 3.36 1.42 4.82
CA ALA A 161 4.48 1.05 5.70
C ALA A 161 4.56 -0.45 5.96
N ALA A 162 3.42 -1.17 5.92
CA ALA A 162 3.36 -2.61 6.13
C ALA A 162 3.40 -3.42 4.83
N CYS A 163 2.97 -2.84 3.71
CA CYS A 163 2.82 -3.57 2.46
C CYS A 163 2.97 -2.66 1.25
N ASP A 164 4.02 -2.85 0.48
CA ASP A 164 4.22 -2.14 -0.77
C ASP A 164 3.30 -2.67 -1.90
N ARG A 165 3.28 -1.98 -3.04
CA ARG A 165 2.42 -2.31 -4.17
C ARG A 165 2.70 -3.70 -4.76
N ALA A 166 3.96 -4.12 -4.83
CA ALA A 166 4.33 -5.41 -5.39
C ALA A 166 3.92 -6.56 -4.45
N ALA A 167 4.17 -6.39 -3.15
CA ALA A 167 3.71 -7.31 -2.12
C ALA A 167 2.18 -7.38 -2.04
N ALA A 168 1.48 -6.25 -2.21
CA ALA A 168 0.01 -6.22 -2.24
C ALA A 168 -0.57 -7.07 -3.39
N VAL A 169 0.03 -7.03 -4.58
CA VAL A 169 -0.40 -7.89 -5.71
C VAL A 169 -0.15 -9.37 -5.41
N ALA A 170 0.97 -9.71 -4.78
CA ALA A 170 1.26 -11.08 -4.36
C ALA A 170 0.26 -11.58 -3.30
N LEU A 171 -0.03 -10.73 -2.32
CA LEU A 171 -1.04 -10.98 -1.28
C LEU A 171 -2.42 -11.29 -1.88
N LEU A 172 -2.85 -10.51 -2.88
CA LEU A 172 -4.13 -10.73 -3.55
C LEU A 172 -4.16 -12.09 -4.27
N LYS A 173 -3.07 -12.48 -4.94
CA LYS A 173 -2.96 -13.79 -5.59
C LYS A 173 -3.00 -14.93 -4.56
N GLU A 174 -2.32 -14.75 -3.42
CA GLU A 174 -2.33 -15.74 -2.34
C GLU A 174 -3.73 -15.86 -1.71
N LEU A 175 -4.41 -14.74 -1.46
CA LEU A 175 -5.79 -14.73 -0.99
C LEU A 175 -6.71 -15.50 -1.94
N LEU A 176 -6.64 -15.25 -3.24
CA LEU A 176 -7.42 -15.97 -4.25
C LEU A 176 -7.18 -17.47 -4.19
N ARG A 177 -5.92 -17.89 -4.08
CA ARG A 177 -5.56 -19.30 -3.94
C ARG A 177 -6.15 -19.94 -2.68
N LEU A 178 -6.08 -19.25 -1.54
CA LEU A 178 -6.63 -19.72 -0.27
C LEU A 178 -8.17 -19.84 -0.30
N VAL A 179 -8.84 -18.86 -0.90
CA VAL A 179 -10.31 -18.85 -1.03
C VAL A 179 -10.80 -19.96 -1.97
N THR A 180 -10.01 -20.32 -3.00
CA THR A 180 -10.35 -21.42 -3.94
C THR A 180 -9.93 -22.80 -3.46
N GLY A 181 -9.51 -22.95 -2.20
CA GLY A 181 -9.16 -24.24 -1.60
C GLY A 181 -7.72 -24.72 -1.86
N GLY A 182 -6.86 -23.85 -2.39
CA GLY A 182 -5.43 -24.14 -2.52
C GLY A 182 -4.76 -24.28 -1.16
N ALA A 183 -3.77 -25.21 -1.06
CA ALA A 183 -2.97 -25.35 0.15
C ALA A 183 -2.23 -24.04 0.45
N GLY A 184 -2.43 -23.46 1.62
CA GLY A 184 -1.62 -22.37 2.12
C GLY A 184 -0.22 -22.87 2.50
N ASP A 185 0.72 -21.96 2.54
CA ASP A 185 1.97 -22.25 3.25
C ASP A 185 1.60 -22.27 4.75
N GLU A 186 1.58 -23.47 5.35
CA GLU A 186 1.13 -23.65 6.74
C GLU A 186 2.16 -23.16 7.77
N ALA A 187 3.31 -22.68 7.31
CA ALA A 187 4.34 -22.15 8.20
C ALA A 187 3.86 -20.86 8.84
N SER A 188 3.28 -20.97 10.02
CA SER A 188 3.03 -19.83 10.89
C SER A 188 4.36 -19.15 11.25
N ARG A 189 4.49 -17.86 10.95
CA ARG A 189 5.64 -17.08 11.36
C ARG A 189 5.31 -16.33 12.63
N GLU A 190 6.21 -16.37 13.57
CA GLU A 190 6.01 -15.68 14.83
C GLU A 190 6.40 -14.20 14.76
N LYS A 191 7.39 -13.87 13.93
CA LYS A 191 8.04 -12.54 13.94
C LYS A 191 7.82 -11.74 12.67
N VAL A 192 7.71 -10.43 12.83
CA VAL A 192 7.76 -9.46 11.74
C VAL A 192 9.20 -9.35 11.24
N ASN A 193 9.36 -9.23 9.92
CA ASN A 193 10.68 -9.03 9.32
C ASN A 193 11.35 -7.73 9.80
N SER A 194 12.69 -7.72 9.79
CA SER A 194 13.46 -6.49 10.03
C SER A 194 13.13 -5.41 8.99
N PRO A 195 13.34 -4.13 9.33
CA PRO A 195 13.25 -3.04 8.37
C PRO A 195 14.15 -3.28 7.15
N ILE A 196 13.77 -2.68 6.00
CA ILE A 196 14.54 -2.83 4.77
C ILE A 196 15.96 -2.29 4.90
N GLU A 197 16.16 -1.31 5.75
CA GLU A 197 17.46 -0.69 6.01
C GLU A 197 18.46 -1.71 6.56
N ASP A 198 17.99 -2.67 7.36
CA ASP A 198 18.84 -3.73 7.93
C ASP A 198 19.25 -4.79 6.89
N MET A 199 18.60 -4.77 5.71
CA MET A 199 18.91 -5.69 4.61
C MET A 199 19.79 -5.05 3.53
N ILE A 200 20.24 -3.82 3.72
CA ILE A 200 21.16 -3.19 2.80
C ILE A 200 22.55 -3.81 2.98
N PRO A 201 23.20 -4.31 1.90
CA PRO A 201 24.50 -4.94 1.99
C PRO A 201 25.54 -4.06 2.67
N GLU A 202 26.41 -4.67 3.50
CA GLU A 202 27.47 -3.97 4.20
C GLU A 202 28.34 -3.16 3.22
N GLY A 203 28.74 -1.96 3.63
CA GLY A 203 29.53 -1.03 2.82
C GLY A 203 28.74 -0.18 1.83
N LYS A 204 27.52 -0.56 1.44
CA LYS A 204 26.68 0.27 0.55
C LYS A 204 25.92 1.37 1.28
N MET A 205 25.70 1.22 2.59
CA MET A 205 25.11 2.26 3.45
C MET A 205 26.07 3.40 3.82
N ASN A 206 27.38 3.15 3.73
CA ASN A 206 28.39 4.06 4.24
C ASN A 206 28.77 5.13 3.20
N LYS A 207 27.85 6.05 2.90
CA LYS A 207 28.22 7.29 2.22
C LYS A 207 29.00 8.18 3.17
N PRO A 208 30.13 8.75 2.73
CA PRO A 208 30.84 9.76 3.51
C PRO A 208 29.92 10.92 3.89
N PHE A 209 30.12 11.51 5.04
CA PHE A 209 29.31 12.62 5.55
C PHE A 209 29.15 13.77 4.54
N TRP A 210 30.20 14.15 3.86
CA TRP A 210 30.18 15.19 2.84
C TRP A 210 29.33 14.82 1.62
N ALA A 211 29.28 13.53 1.23
CA ALA A 211 28.42 13.06 0.12
C ALA A 211 26.95 13.13 0.48
N ARG A 212 26.58 12.80 1.73
CA ARG A 212 25.22 12.99 2.24
C ARG A 212 24.81 14.47 2.23
N GLY A 213 25.74 15.36 2.65
CA GLY A 213 25.53 16.81 2.60
C GLY A 213 25.28 17.32 1.18
N LEU A 214 26.05 16.82 0.20
CA LEU A 214 25.87 17.15 -1.23
C LEU A 214 24.55 16.63 -1.78
N ASP A 215 24.11 15.41 -1.41
CA ASP A 215 22.83 14.87 -1.83
C ASP A 215 21.68 15.74 -1.30
N VAL A 216 21.71 16.10 -0.02
CA VAL A 216 20.69 16.98 0.60
C VAL A 216 20.67 18.36 -0.04
N LEU A 217 21.86 18.96 -0.24
CA LEU A 217 21.98 20.27 -0.89
C LEU A 217 21.47 20.22 -2.33
N GLY A 218 21.86 19.18 -3.08
CA GLY A 218 21.42 18.97 -4.46
C GLY A 218 19.90 18.80 -4.54
N TYR A 219 19.31 18.02 -3.64
CA TYR A 219 17.85 17.85 -3.56
C TYR A 219 17.15 19.17 -3.25
N THR A 220 17.63 19.90 -2.24
CA THR A 220 17.04 21.18 -1.83
C THR A 220 17.14 22.23 -2.92
N LEU A 221 18.30 22.38 -3.57
CA LEU A 221 18.48 23.32 -4.68
C LEU A 221 17.59 22.96 -5.89
N ASN A 222 17.42 21.67 -6.19
CA ASN A 222 16.55 21.23 -7.25
C ASN A 222 15.07 21.49 -6.93
N ALA A 223 14.64 21.32 -5.67
CA ALA A 223 13.27 21.62 -5.24
C ALA A 223 12.84 23.06 -5.55
N PHE A 224 13.76 24.03 -5.45
CA PHE A 224 13.50 25.43 -5.83
C PHE A 224 13.48 25.68 -7.35
N ARG A 225 13.99 24.74 -8.15
CA ARG A 225 14.08 24.89 -9.61
C ARG A 225 12.94 24.26 -10.37
N PHE A 226 12.18 23.36 -9.72
CA PHE A 226 11.09 22.67 -10.37
C PHE A 226 9.78 23.43 -10.21
N SER A 227 9.02 23.47 -11.29
CA SER A 227 7.68 24.01 -11.29
C SER A 227 6.69 22.98 -10.71
N ASN A 228 5.88 23.43 -9.78
CA ASN A 228 4.81 22.63 -9.20
C ASN A 228 3.50 22.84 -9.96
N LEU A 229 2.66 21.82 -9.98
CA LEU A 229 1.26 21.97 -10.37
C LEU A 229 0.52 22.76 -9.28
N SER A 230 -0.25 23.77 -9.70
CA SER A 230 -1.12 24.50 -8.77
C SER A 230 -2.30 23.61 -8.40
N PHE A 231 -2.63 23.56 -7.12
CA PHE A 231 -3.87 22.94 -6.66
C PHE A 231 -5.02 23.90 -6.95
N ILE A 232 -6.13 23.36 -7.48
CA ILE A 232 -7.32 24.17 -7.83
C ILE A 232 -8.05 24.62 -6.57
N ASP A 233 -8.07 23.78 -5.55
CA ASP A 233 -8.77 24.04 -4.30
C ASP A 233 -7.91 23.58 -3.11
N VAL A 234 -7.21 24.51 -2.51
CA VAL A 234 -6.31 24.25 -1.36
C VAL A 234 -7.07 24.22 -0.04
N GLY A 235 -8.29 24.77 -0.01
CA GLY A 235 -9.13 24.86 1.19
C GLY A 235 -10.05 23.67 1.39
N SER A 236 -10.28 22.86 0.37
CA SER A 236 -11.10 21.66 0.46
C SER A 236 -10.38 20.51 1.15
N PRO A 237 -11.10 19.66 1.87
CA PRO A 237 -10.55 18.41 2.41
C PRO A 237 -9.93 17.56 1.29
N ARG A 238 -8.78 16.97 1.55
CA ARG A 238 -8.12 16.10 0.58
C ARG A 238 -8.97 14.88 0.29
N SER A 239 -9.18 14.60 -1.00
CA SER A 239 -9.86 13.39 -1.46
C SER A 239 -9.14 12.79 -2.63
N SER A 240 -9.05 11.46 -2.65
CA SER A 240 -8.52 10.69 -3.78
C SER A 240 -9.64 10.43 -4.77
N ARG A 241 -9.36 10.65 -6.06
CA ARG A 241 -10.26 10.29 -7.16
C ARG A 241 -9.54 9.40 -8.16
N ILE A 242 -10.30 8.53 -8.80
CA ILE A 242 -9.79 7.62 -9.80
C ILE A 242 -10.23 8.11 -11.18
N ILE A 243 -9.24 8.39 -12.03
CA ILE A 243 -9.50 8.71 -13.43
C ILE A 243 -9.07 7.51 -14.26
N ARG A 244 -10.03 6.93 -14.98
CA ARG A 244 -9.79 5.79 -15.87
C ARG A 244 -9.59 6.29 -17.30
N LEU A 245 -8.39 6.06 -17.83
CA LEU A 245 -8.10 6.22 -19.24
C LEU A 245 -7.98 4.85 -19.89
N GLN A 246 -8.74 4.62 -20.95
CA GLN A 246 -8.71 3.35 -21.68
C GLN A 246 -8.35 3.62 -23.15
N LEU A 247 -7.32 2.94 -23.62
CA LEU A 247 -6.93 2.91 -25.03
C LEU A 247 -7.53 1.67 -25.68
N ASN A 248 -8.05 1.81 -26.90
CA ASN A 248 -8.47 0.67 -27.69
C ASN A 248 -7.28 -0.13 -28.21
N VAL A 249 -7.54 -1.26 -28.88
CA VAL A 249 -6.48 -2.19 -29.33
C VAL A 249 -5.55 -1.51 -30.33
N ASP A 250 -6.07 -0.70 -31.23
CA ASP A 250 -5.27 -0.06 -32.28
C ASP A 250 -4.46 1.12 -31.73
N GLU A 251 -5.02 1.92 -30.86
CA GLU A 251 -4.31 2.96 -30.13
C GLU A 251 -3.15 2.36 -29.30
N THR A 252 -3.41 1.25 -28.61
CA THR A 252 -2.39 0.54 -27.83
C THR A 252 -1.27 0.02 -28.74
N LYS A 253 -1.61 -0.62 -29.86
CA LYS A 253 -0.61 -1.10 -30.85
C LYS A 253 0.22 0.05 -31.40
N ASN A 254 -0.41 1.15 -31.79
CA ASN A 254 0.25 2.32 -32.35
C ASN A 254 1.20 2.96 -31.32
N LEU A 255 0.78 3.11 -30.06
CA LEU A 255 1.62 3.61 -28.99
C LEU A 255 2.85 2.71 -28.77
N LEU A 256 2.65 1.41 -28.66
CA LEU A 256 3.75 0.46 -28.44
C LEU A 256 4.70 0.39 -29.63
N ALA A 257 4.18 0.39 -30.86
CA ALA A 257 5.00 0.43 -32.09
C ALA A 257 5.81 1.74 -32.18
N GLY A 258 5.18 2.87 -31.87
CA GLY A 258 5.85 4.17 -31.81
C GLY A 258 6.96 4.23 -30.77
N CYS A 259 6.76 3.66 -29.60
CA CYS A 259 7.78 3.53 -28.56
C CYS A 259 8.94 2.64 -29.05
N LYS A 260 8.63 1.47 -29.60
CA LYS A 260 9.62 0.52 -30.09
C LYS A 260 10.48 1.10 -31.22
N SER A 261 9.87 1.75 -32.21
CA SER A 261 10.59 2.33 -33.36
C SER A 261 11.57 3.43 -32.96
N ARG A 262 11.33 4.11 -31.85
CA ARG A 262 12.20 5.19 -31.33
C ARG A 262 13.11 4.75 -30.19
N GLY A 263 13.10 3.48 -29.80
CA GLY A 263 13.90 2.98 -28.66
C GLY A 263 13.47 3.57 -27.31
N ILE A 264 12.22 4.03 -27.19
CA ILE A 264 11.69 4.67 -25.98
C ILE A 264 10.90 3.63 -25.16
N LYS A 265 11.13 3.57 -23.84
CA LYS A 265 10.29 2.75 -22.96
C LYS A 265 8.92 3.40 -22.76
N LEU A 266 7.87 2.59 -22.64
CA LEU A 266 6.50 3.07 -22.41
C LEU A 266 6.40 4.02 -21.21
N CYS A 267 7.08 3.72 -20.11
CA CYS A 267 7.10 4.59 -18.92
C CYS A 267 7.66 5.99 -19.24
N GLY A 268 8.69 6.07 -20.10
CA GLY A 268 9.24 7.35 -20.54
C GLY A 268 8.26 8.14 -21.42
N ALA A 269 7.54 7.47 -22.30
CA ALA A 269 6.51 8.09 -23.12
C ALA A 269 5.34 8.63 -22.26
N LEU A 270 4.88 7.85 -21.28
CA LEU A 270 3.82 8.28 -20.36
C LEU A 270 4.27 9.43 -19.45
N ALA A 271 5.52 9.41 -18.97
CA ALA A 271 6.10 10.52 -18.21
C ALA A 271 6.15 11.81 -19.02
N ALA A 272 6.59 11.73 -20.29
CA ALA A 272 6.62 12.86 -21.21
C ALA A 272 5.21 13.41 -21.48
N ALA A 273 4.24 12.53 -21.71
CA ALA A 273 2.84 12.93 -21.88
C ALA A 273 2.29 13.67 -20.64
N GLY A 274 2.61 13.15 -19.43
CA GLY A 274 2.23 13.81 -18.17
C GLY A 274 2.85 15.21 -18.03
N MET A 275 4.13 15.38 -18.38
CA MET A 275 4.79 16.69 -18.34
C MET A 275 4.20 17.66 -19.37
N ILE A 276 3.86 17.20 -20.57
CA ILE A 276 3.20 18.01 -21.60
C ILE A 276 1.82 18.43 -21.11
N ALA A 277 1.03 17.51 -20.56
CA ALA A 277 -0.28 17.82 -19.99
C ALA A 277 -0.19 18.84 -18.85
N ALA A 278 0.79 18.69 -17.94
CA ALA A 278 1.05 19.63 -16.86
C ALA A 278 1.37 21.04 -17.37
N TRP A 279 2.22 21.15 -18.39
CA TRP A 279 2.56 22.42 -19.02
C TRP A 279 1.35 23.03 -19.74
N THR A 280 0.62 22.23 -20.51
CA THR A 280 -0.55 22.70 -21.26
C THR A 280 -1.67 23.19 -20.33
N SER A 281 -1.86 22.54 -19.18
CA SER A 281 -2.89 22.91 -18.20
C SER A 281 -2.69 24.30 -17.59
N LYS A 282 -1.47 24.84 -17.64
CA LYS A 282 -1.13 26.14 -17.10
C LYS A 282 -1.39 27.30 -18.08
N CYS A 283 -1.69 27.00 -19.35
CA CYS A 283 -1.90 28.00 -20.41
C CYS A 283 -0.79 29.07 -20.49
N LEU A 284 0.47 28.66 -20.28
CA LEU A 284 1.60 29.58 -20.27
C LEU A 284 1.97 30.03 -21.69
N PRO A 285 2.53 31.25 -21.86
CA PRO A 285 3.05 31.71 -23.13
C PRO A 285 4.16 30.77 -23.66
N ASN A 286 4.22 30.56 -24.97
CA ASN A 286 5.17 29.63 -25.62
C ASN A 286 6.66 29.90 -25.34
N TYR A 287 7.00 31.11 -24.93
CA TYR A 287 8.38 31.49 -24.56
C TYR A 287 8.76 31.13 -23.12
N GLN A 288 7.75 30.83 -22.26
CA GLN A 288 8.01 30.49 -20.86
C GLN A 288 8.28 28.98 -20.75
N ARG A 289 9.50 28.65 -20.38
CA ARG A 289 9.94 27.26 -20.15
C ARG A 289 9.89 26.93 -18.66
N GLU A 290 9.31 25.81 -18.33
CA GLU A 290 9.30 25.26 -16.99
C GLU A 290 10.12 23.98 -16.91
N LYS A 291 10.63 23.68 -15.72
CA LYS A 291 11.33 22.43 -15.44
C LYS A 291 10.44 21.56 -14.56
N TYR A 292 10.22 20.35 -15.01
CA TYR A 292 9.48 19.34 -14.26
C TYR A 292 10.40 18.20 -13.88
N ALA A 293 10.11 17.55 -12.74
CA ALA A 293 10.75 16.31 -12.34
C ALA A 293 9.72 15.18 -12.30
N VAL A 294 10.17 13.98 -12.61
CA VAL A 294 9.39 12.75 -12.48
C VAL A 294 10.04 11.90 -11.39
N VAL A 295 9.29 11.60 -10.35
CA VAL A 295 9.73 10.69 -9.30
C VAL A 295 9.29 9.28 -9.69
N THR A 296 10.25 8.36 -9.75
CA THR A 296 10.01 6.96 -10.08
C THR A 296 10.30 6.08 -8.86
N LEU A 297 9.36 5.23 -8.52
CA LEU A 297 9.55 4.20 -7.50
C LEU A 297 10.20 2.98 -8.15
N VAL A 298 11.28 2.49 -7.56
CA VAL A 298 12.05 1.35 -8.06
C VAL A 298 11.94 0.19 -7.07
N ASP A 299 11.69 -1.02 -7.59
CA ASP A 299 11.77 -2.25 -6.80
C ASP A 299 13.25 -2.58 -6.53
N CYS A 300 13.67 -2.48 -5.29
CA CYS A 300 15.05 -2.72 -4.86
C CYS A 300 15.27 -4.12 -4.26
N ARG A 301 14.28 -5.03 -4.28
CA ARG A 301 14.40 -6.36 -3.67
C ARG A 301 15.62 -7.13 -4.12
N SER A 302 15.99 -7.00 -5.40
CA SER A 302 17.17 -7.66 -5.98
C SER A 302 18.51 -7.10 -5.52
N LEU A 303 18.50 -5.95 -4.84
CA LEU A 303 19.69 -5.25 -4.36
C LEU A 303 19.97 -5.50 -2.88
N LEU A 304 19.06 -6.17 -2.19
CA LEU A 304 19.13 -6.44 -0.74
C LEU A 304 19.90 -7.71 -0.44
N ASP A 305 20.36 -7.85 0.80
CA ASP A 305 21.01 -9.04 1.33
C ASP A 305 20.27 -9.50 2.61
N PRO A 306 19.65 -10.67 2.62
CA PRO A 306 19.48 -11.57 1.47
C PRO A 306 18.61 -10.99 0.37
N VAL A 307 18.88 -11.36 -0.89
CA VAL A 307 18.04 -10.96 -2.04
C VAL A 307 16.60 -11.40 -1.81
N LEU A 308 15.67 -10.46 -1.89
CA LEU A 308 14.26 -10.76 -1.74
C LEU A 308 13.66 -11.23 -3.08
N PRO A 309 12.85 -12.29 -3.09
CA PRO A 309 12.26 -12.79 -4.32
C PRO A 309 11.35 -11.76 -4.97
N SER A 310 11.55 -11.50 -6.26
CA SER A 310 10.56 -10.81 -7.09
C SER A 310 9.40 -11.78 -7.38
N ASN A 311 8.18 -11.29 -7.37
CA ASN A 311 6.93 -12.07 -7.47
C ASN A 311 6.73 -12.86 -8.80
N ASN A 312 7.73 -12.94 -9.67
CA ASN A 312 7.62 -13.58 -10.99
C ASN A 312 8.12 -15.03 -11.07
N ALA A 313 8.65 -15.60 -10.01
CA ALA A 313 9.11 -17.01 -9.99
C ALA A 313 8.43 -17.77 -8.86
N GLY A 314 7.76 -18.83 -9.21
CA GLY A 314 7.07 -19.71 -8.28
C GLY A 314 7.94 -20.15 -7.11
N ASN A 315 7.31 -20.39 -5.98
CA ASN A 315 7.81 -21.05 -4.77
C ASN A 315 8.79 -20.29 -3.87
N ARG A 316 8.79 -18.95 -3.81
CA ARG A 316 9.45 -18.25 -2.70
C ARG A 316 8.61 -17.07 -2.23
N GLU A 317 8.56 -16.94 -0.93
CA GLU A 317 7.75 -16.10 -0.08
C GLU A 317 7.67 -14.62 -0.49
N PRO A 318 6.48 -14.03 -0.60
CA PRO A 318 6.37 -12.59 -0.66
C PRO A 318 6.84 -12.01 0.68
N ARG A 319 7.97 -11.31 0.70
CA ARG A 319 8.35 -10.45 1.80
C ARG A 319 7.79 -9.06 1.53
N PHE A 320 7.13 -8.53 2.54
CA PHE A 320 6.50 -7.20 2.50
C PHE A 320 7.55 -6.16 2.88
N ASP A 321 8.30 -5.66 1.91
CA ASP A 321 9.35 -4.68 2.18
C ASP A 321 9.33 -3.52 1.18
N ALA A 322 9.74 -2.40 1.69
CA ALA A 322 9.57 -1.05 1.22
C ALA A 322 10.11 -0.72 -0.18
N ILE A 323 9.56 0.34 -0.73
CA ILE A 323 9.99 1.01 -1.96
C ILE A 323 10.93 2.15 -1.57
N ILE A 324 12.11 2.20 -2.19
CA ILE A 324 13.00 3.36 -2.11
C ILE A 324 12.63 4.32 -3.24
N ILE A 325 12.45 5.59 -2.88
CA ILE A 325 12.27 6.70 -3.83
C ILE A 325 13.68 7.15 -4.24
N ALA A 326 13.99 7.06 -5.51
CA ALA A 326 15.21 7.61 -6.10
C ALA A 326 14.93 8.94 -6.78
#